data_5eb04bfb7165fc02938e4e86ac7075eb
#
_entry.id   5eb04bfb7165fc02938e4e86ac7075eb
#
_cell.length_a   1.000
_cell.length_b   1.000
_cell.length_c   1.000
_cell.angle_alpha   90.00
_cell.angle_beta   90.00
_cell.angle_gamma   90.00
#
_symmetry.space_group_name_H-M   'P 1'
#
loop_
_entity.id
_entity.type
_entity.pdbx_description
1 polymer ?
#
loop_
_entity_poly.entity_id
_entity_poly.type
_entity_poly.pdbx_seq_one_letter_code
_entity_poly.pdbx_strand_id
1 'polypeptide(L)'
;DMLLMLDLGVFFEFIPLNELNRENPRILPPWEIEVGGNYALVISSTNGLWRYLIGDTVKITSTHPIKFTISGRTKHFINAFGEELMVSNAEKGLAKACEKTGSKVLNYSAAPVFMSDKSRGHHQWLIEFEKTPADIDTFADILDEALQEVNSDYEAKRYKGIFLDRLEIVVARPHLFDDWLREKGK
;
A
#
# COMPACT_ATOMS: atom_id res chain seq x y z
N ASP A 1 -15.27 3.62 -9.58
CA ASP A 1 -14.61 2.68 -10.50
C ASP A 1 -14.35 3.34 -11.83
N MET A 2 -13.16 3.14 -12.38
CA MET A 2 -12.80 3.60 -13.73
C MET A 2 -13.00 2.48 -14.74
N LEU A 3 -13.48 2.82 -15.95
CA LEU A 3 -13.59 1.89 -17.06
C LEU A 3 -12.25 1.80 -17.79
N LEU A 4 -11.76 0.59 -18.07
CA LEU A 4 -10.59 0.38 -18.91
C LEU A 4 -10.99 0.54 -20.39
N MET A 5 -10.44 1.57 -21.04
CA MET A 5 -10.71 1.87 -22.45
C MET A 5 -9.73 1.08 -23.34
N LEU A 6 -10.21 0.00 -23.96
CA LEU A 6 -9.38 -0.91 -24.76
C LEU A 6 -9.23 -0.51 -26.23
N ASP A 7 -10.02 0.47 -26.69
CA ASP A 7 -10.14 0.89 -28.09
C ASP A 7 -9.38 2.17 -28.45
N LEU A 8 -8.54 2.68 -27.51
CA LEU A 8 -7.80 3.93 -27.69
C LEU A 8 -6.33 3.73 -28.16
N GLY A 9 -6.00 2.57 -28.75
CA GLY A 9 -4.65 2.29 -29.25
C GLY A 9 -3.60 2.05 -28.15
N VAL A 10 -4.04 1.72 -26.95
CA VAL A 10 -3.20 1.31 -25.83
C VAL A 10 -3.49 -0.15 -25.51
N PHE A 11 -2.45 -0.96 -25.52
CA PHE A 11 -2.53 -2.35 -25.03
C PHE A 11 -2.13 -2.40 -23.57
N PHE A 12 -2.99 -3.02 -22.76
CA PHE A 12 -2.80 -3.14 -21.32
C PHE A 12 -2.39 -4.57 -20.95
N GLU A 13 -1.41 -4.66 -20.04
CA GLU A 13 -0.97 -5.91 -19.41
C GLU A 13 -0.93 -5.69 -17.88
N PHE A 14 -0.99 -6.78 -17.13
CA PHE A 14 -1.16 -6.75 -15.69
C PHE A 14 -0.16 -7.70 -15.02
N ILE A 15 0.64 -7.20 -14.09
CA ILE A 15 1.53 -8.02 -13.28
C ILE A 15 0.88 -8.21 -11.91
N PRO A 16 0.59 -9.47 -11.46
CA PRO A 16 0.14 -9.70 -10.10
C PRO A 16 1.08 -9.08 -9.08
N LEU A 17 0.55 -8.33 -8.11
CA LEU A 17 1.38 -7.51 -7.22
C LEU A 17 2.36 -8.35 -6.39
N ASN A 18 1.95 -9.55 -5.97
CA ASN A 18 2.78 -10.53 -5.26
C ASN A 18 3.92 -11.12 -6.12
N GLU A 19 3.92 -10.87 -7.42
CA GLU A 19 4.98 -11.31 -8.34
C GLU A 19 5.84 -10.17 -8.87
N LEU A 20 5.49 -8.91 -8.58
CA LEU A 20 6.13 -7.72 -9.14
C LEU A 20 7.65 -7.70 -8.96
N ASN A 21 8.14 -8.20 -7.84
CA ASN A 21 9.57 -8.23 -7.51
C ASN A 21 10.28 -9.53 -7.89
N ARG A 22 9.61 -10.46 -8.57
CA ARG A 22 10.25 -11.67 -9.09
C ARG A 22 11.12 -11.34 -10.31
N GLU A 23 12.16 -12.10 -10.53
CA GLU A 23 13.03 -11.97 -11.72
C GLU A 23 12.23 -12.13 -13.03
N ASN A 24 11.25 -13.05 -13.05
CA ASN A 24 10.36 -13.32 -14.19
C ASN A 24 8.91 -13.34 -13.70
N PRO A 25 8.27 -12.17 -13.49
CA PRO A 25 6.88 -12.11 -13.09
C PRO A 25 5.95 -12.55 -14.23
N ARG A 26 4.80 -13.13 -13.91
CA ARG A 26 3.75 -13.36 -14.90
C ARG A 26 3.22 -12.00 -15.39
N ILE A 27 3.00 -11.88 -16.68
CA ILE A 27 2.39 -10.72 -17.31
C ILE A 27 1.09 -11.18 -17.96
N LEU A 28 -0.04 -10.77 -17.41
CA LEU A 28 -1.37 -11.23 -17.79
C LEU A 28 -2.00 -10.25 -18.77
N PRO A 29 -2.61 -10.74 -19.85
CA PRO A 29 -3.46 -9.93 -20.72
C PRO A 29 -4.80 -9.61 -20.04
N PRO A 30 -5.61 -8.67 -20.58
CA PRO A 30 -6.87 -8.25 -19.96
C PRO A 30 -7.91 -9.35 -19.71
N TRP A 31 -7.85 -10.43 -20.45
CA TRP A 31 -8.80 -11.57 -20.31
C TRP A 31 -8.39 -12.62 -19.29
N GLU A 32 -7.22 -12.48 -18.67
CA GLU A 32 -6.71 -13.39 -17.63
C GLU A 32 -6.72 -12.79 -16.21
N ILE A 33 -7.21 -11.55 -16.08
CA ILE A 33 -7.31 -10.88 -14.78
C ILE A 33 -8.58 -11.33 -14.03
N GLU A 34 -8.54 -11.26 -12.71
CA GLU A 34 -9.63 -11.66 -11.83
C GLU A 34 -10.19 -10.49 -11.02
N VAL A 35 -11.51 -10.54 -10.75
CA VAL A 35 -12.16 -9.55 -9.85
C VAL A 35 -11.56 -9.68 -8.45
N GLY A 36 -11.23 -8.54 -7.85
CA GLY A 36 -10.59 -8.47 -6.54
C GLY A 36 -9.07 -8.53 -6.57
N GLY A 37 -8.47 -8.98 -7.71
CA GLY A 37 -7.03 -9.04 -7.90
C GLY A 37 -6.39 -7.64 -7.91
N ASN A 38 -5.18 -7.54 -7.33
CA ASN A 38 -4.32 -6.35 -7.36
C ASN A 38 -3.19 -6.57 -8.37
N TYR A 39 -3.01 -5.61 -9.26
CA TYR A 39 -2.05 -5.70 -10.35
C TYR A 39 -1.27 -4.39 -10.52
N ALA A 40 0.02 -4.49 -10.88
CA ALA A 40 0.76 -3.39 -11.46
C ALA A 40 0.39 -3.25 -12.94
N LEU A 41 0.11 -2.02 -13.38
CA LEU A 41 -0.33 -1.75 -14.74
C LEU A 41 0.85 -1.52 -15.68
N VAL A 42 0.86 -2.26 -16.79
CA VAL A 42 1.84 -2.18 -17.86
C VAL A 42 1.12 -1.77 -19.15
N ILE A 43 1.71 -0.87 -19.90
CA ILE A 43 1.13 -0.40 -21.16
C ILE A 43 2.10 -0.52 -22.34
N SER A 44 1.53 -0.78 -23.49
CA SER A 44 2.19 -0.59 -24.79
C SER A 44 1.32 0.32 -25.66
N SER A 45 1.92 1.24 -26.38
CA SER A 45 1.18 2.21 -27.20
C SER A 45 1.88 2.54 -28.50
N THR A 46 1.12 3.03 -29.46
CA THR A 46 1.61 3.36 -30.84
C THR A 46 2.60 4.52 -30.88
N ASN A 47 2.70 5.31 -29.81
CA ASN A 47 3.65 6.42 -29.69
C ASN A 47 5.05 6.01 -29.15
N GLY A 48 5.35 4.70 -29.14
CA GLY A 48 6.69 4.20 -28.83
C GLY A 48 6.89 3.65 -27.41
N LEU A 49 5.86 3.65 -26.56
CA LEU A 49 5.94 2.94 -25.28
C LEU A 49 5.78 1.44 -25.52
N TRP A 50 6.74 0.67 -25.06
CA TRP A 50 6.71 -0.79 -25.15
C TRP A 50 6.86 -1.41 -23.78
N ARG A 51 5.81 -2.12 -23.33
CA ARG A 51 5.75 -2.76 -21.99
C ARG A 51 6.20 -1.85 -20.85
N TYR A 52 5.70 -0.62 -20.89
CA TYR A 52 6.07 0.41 -19.93
C TYR A 52 5.29 0.21 -18.62
N LEU A 53 6.02 -0.01 -17.52
CA LEU A 53 5.45 -0.07 -16.17
C LEU A 53 5.14 1.36 -15.70
N ILE A 54 3.85 1.72 -15.67
CA ILE A 54 3.40 3.09 -15.31
C ILE A 54 3.78 3.43 -13.86
N GLY A 55 3.84 2.42 -13.01
CA GLY A 55 4.09 2.59 -11.59
C GLY A 55 2.81 2.70 -10.74
N ASP A 56 1.64 2.64 -11.34
CA ASP A 56 0.37 2.56 -10.62
C ASP A 56 -0.07 1.11 -10.43
N THR A 57 -0.74 0.85 -9.31
CA THR A 57 -1.37 -0.43 -9.02
C THR A 57 -2.88 -0.27 -9.04
N VAL A 58 -3.57 -1.31 -9.55
CA VAL A 58 -5.01 -1.29 -9.76
C VAL A 58 -5.66 -2.53 -9.14
N LYS A 59 -6.81 -2.34 -8.53
CA LYS A 59 -7.68 -3.43 -8.06
C LYS A 59 -8.83 -3.58 -9.04
N ILE A 60 -8.99 -4.77 -9.60
CA ILE A 60 -10.06 -5.07 -10.55
C ILE A 60 -11.39 -5.20 -9.82
N THR A 61 -12.39 -4.47 -10.27
CA THR A 61 -13.76 -4.48 -9.69
C THR A 61 -14.78 -5.16 -10.60
N SER A 62 -14.48 -5.27 -11.92
CA SER A 62 -15.29 -6.02 -12.90
C SER A 62 -14.41 -6.44 -14.07
N THR A 63 -14.73 -7.57 -14.70
CA THR A 63 -14.03 -8.06 -15.92
C THR A 63 -14.86 -7.91 -17.19
N HIS A 64 -16.18 -7.63 -17.09
CA HIS A 64 -17.08 -7.44 -18.25
C HIS A 64 -18.11 -6.33 -17.96
N PRO A 65 -17.90 -5.08 -18.37
CA PRO A 65 -16.65 -4.51 -18.88
C PRO A 65 -15.58 -4.44 -17.81
N ILE A 66 -14.30 -4.34 -18.21
CA ILE A 66 -13.20 -4.23 -17.25
C ILE A 66 -13.28 -2.88 -16.55
N LYS A 67 -13.42 -2.96 -15.22
CA LYS A 67 -13.41 -1.79 -14.31
C LYS A 67 -12.40 -2.00 -13.20
N PHE A 68 -11.82 -0.91 -12.74
CA PHE A 68 -10.83 -0.94 -11.67
C PHE A 68 -10.87 0.33 -10.82
N THR A 69 -10.23 0.25 -9.66
CA THR A 69 -9.84 1.39 -8.82
C THR A 69 -8.32 1.45 -8.73
N ILE A 70 -7.74 2.65 -8.63
CA ILE A 70 -6.33 2.78 -8.27
C ILE A 70 -6.18 2.34 -6.83
N SER A 71 -5.30 1.39 -6.57
CA SER A 71 -5.02 0.86 -5.22
C SER A 71 -3.75 1.43 -4.62
N GLY A 72 -2.87 2.05 -5.42
CA GLY A 72 -1.64 2.67 -4.97
C GLY A 72 -0.59 2.76 -6.08
N ARG A 73 0.68 2.65 -5.70
CA ARG A 73 1.82 2.68 -6.61
C ARG A 73 2.76 1.52 -6.35
N THR A 74 3.45 1.05 -7.40
CA THR A 74 4.39 -0.08 -7.33
C THR A 74 5.56 0.11 -6.36
N LYS A 75 5.87 1.37 -6.02
CA LYS A 75 6.92 1.74 -5.06
C LYS A 75 6.39 2.17 -3.69
N HIS A 76 5.06 2.16 -3.51
CA HIS A 76 4.40 2.68 -2.30
C HIS A 76 3.49 1.60 -1.68
N PHE A 77 4.04 0.41 -1.47
CA PHE A 77 3.40 -0.64 -0.70
C PHE A 77 4.46 -1.41 0.09
N ILE A 78 4.08 -2.00 1.19
CA ILE A 78 4.94 -2.84 2.01
C ILE A 78 4.54 -4.29 1.77
N ASN A 79 5.50 -5.10 1.35
CA ASN A 79 5.33 -6.54 1.13
C ASN A 79 6.58 -7.31 1.61
N ALA A 80 7.11 -6.91 2.75
CA ALA A 80 8.35 -7.49 3.29
C ALA A 80 8.13 -8.88 3.88
N PHE A 81 6.91 -9.15 4.34
CA PHE A 81 6.49 -10.39 5.00
C PHE A 81 5.36 -11.11 4.23
N GLY A 82 4.99 -10.63 3.03
CA GLY A 82 3.88 -11.13 2.22
C GLY A 82 2.52 -10.55 2.63
N GLU A 83 2.51 -9.34 3.20
CA GLU A 83 1.31 -8.64 3.71
C GLU A 83 0.62 -7.73 2.71
N GLU A 84 1.27 -7.42 1.59
CA GLU A 84 0.76 -6.54 0.52
C GLU A 84 0.03 -5.28 1.01
N LEU A 85 0.62 -4.58 1.99
CA LEU A 85 0.01 -3.40 2.61
C LEU A 85 0.08 -2.20 1.65
N MET A 86 -1.04 -1.86 1.05
CA MET A 86 -1.19 -0.77 0.09
C MET A 86 -1.42 0.57 0.77
N VAL A 87 -1.12 1.69 0.07
CA VAL A 87 -1.44 3.04 0.54
C VAL A 87 -2.92 3.18 0.91
N SER A 88 -3.83 2.61 0.11
CA SER A 88 -5.27 2.64 0.40
C SER A 88 -5.66 1.91 1.70
N ASN A 89 -4.92 0.88 2.11
CA ASN A 89 -5.09 0.23 3.41
C ASN A 89 -4.62 1.17 4.53
N ALA A 90 -3.43 1.77 4.36
CA ALA A 90 -2.87 2.72 5.30
C ALA A 90 -3.80 3.92 5.55
N GLU A 91 -4.33 4.53 4.48
CA GLU A 91 -5.25 5.66 4.58
C GLU A 91 -6.54 5.31 5.34
N LYS A 92 -7.13 4.13 5.05
CA LYS A 92 -8.33 3.65 5.77
C LYS A 92 -8.05 3.39 7.25
N GLY A 93 -6.91 2.74 7.54
CA GLY A 93 -6.49 2.46 8.91
C GLY A 93 -6.26 3.74 9.71
N LEU A 94 -5.52 4.69 9.15
CA LEU A 94 -5.26 6.00 9.76
C LEU A 94 -6.53 6.81 9.96
N ALA A 95 -7.45 6.83 8.98
CA ALA A 95 -8.72 7.52 9.12
C ALA A 95 -9.53 6.99 10.31
N LYS A 96 -9.63 5.64 10.46
CA LYS A 96 -10.32 5.01 11.58
C LYS A 96 -9.65 5.30 12.93
N ALA A 97 -8.31 5.25 12.98
CA ALA A 97 -7.57 5.56 14.20
C ALA A 97 -7.74 7.03 14.60
N CYS A 98 -7.69 7.95 13.64
CA CYS A 98 -7.93 9.38 13.87
C CYS A 98 -9.36 9.64 14.38
N GLU A 99 -10.37 9.02 13.78
CA GLU A 99 -11.77 9.15 14.19
C GLU A 99 -11.97 8.71 15.64
N LYS A 100 -11.45 7.53 16.00
CA LYS A 100 -11.62 6.99 17.34
C LYS A 100 -10.86 7.72 18.44
N THR A 101 -9.71 8.31 18.12
CA THR A 101 -8.84 9.01 19.09
C THR A 101 -9.02 10.53 19.08
N GLY A 102 -9.78 11.07 18.13
CA GLY A 102 -9.94 12.51 17.92
C GLY A 102 -8.63 13.20 17.53
N SER A 103 -7.67 12.46 16.99
CA SER A 103 -6.37 12.94 16.49
C SER A 103 -6.46 13.36 15.03
N LYS A 104 -5.40 14.01 14.52
CA LYS A 104 -5.29 14.37 13.11
C LYS A 104 -3.86 14.19 12.62
N VAL A 105 -3.68 13.37 11.57
CA VAL A 105 -2.41 13.13 10.91
C VAL A 105 -2.20 14.13 9.80
N LEU A 106 -0.99 14.71 9.70
CA LEU A 106 -0.55 15.58 8.60
C LEU A 106 0.17 14.75 7.53
N ASN A 107 1.20 14.03 7.94
CA ASN A 107 2.05 13.25 7.07
C ASN A 107 2.41 11.92 7.73
N TYR A 108 2.68 10.91 6.94
CA TYR A 108 3.17 9.63 7.44
C TYR A 108 4.08 8.93 6.43
N SER A 109 4.91 8.05 6.95
CA SER A 109 5.67 7.05 6.21
C SER A 109 5.68 5.77 7.00
N ALA A 110 5.70 4.63 6.32
CA ALA A 110 5.80 3.34 6.97
C ALA A 110 6.87 2.49 6.28
N ALA A 111 7.60 1.71 7.06
CA ALA A 111 8.63 0.83 6.58
C ALA A 111 8.65 -0.49 7.38
N PRO A 112 9.07 -1.61 6.77
CA PRO A 112 9.26 -2.85 7.49
C PRO A 112 10.54 -2.78 8.34
N VAL A 113 10.46 -3.30 9.56
CA VAL A 113 11.62 -3.64 10.39
C VAL A 113 11.76 -5.15 10.39
N PHE A 114 12.88 -5.64 9.85
CA PHE A 114 13.09 -7.07 9.70
C PHE A 114 13.42 -7.76 11.02
N MET A 115 13.17 -9.07 11.07
CA MET A 115 13.49 -9.90 12.22
C MET A 115 14.98 -9.83 12.57
N SER A 116 15.27 -9.79 13.86
CA SER A 116 16.61 -9.95 14.42
C SER A 116 16.60 -11.12 15.41
N ASP A 117 17.78 -11.51 15.92
CA ASP A 117 17.90 -12.57 16.94
C ASP A 117 17.07 -12.32 18.21
N LYS A 118 16.58 -11.09 18.39
CA LYS A 118 15.86 -10.64 19.61
C LYS A 118 14.45 -10.12 19.36
N SER A 119 14.02 -9.91 18.12
CA SER A 119 12.70 -9.34 17.79
C SER A 119 12.14 -9.93 16.49
N ARG A 120 10.81 -10.10 16.46
CA ARG A 120 10.09 -10.42 15.23
C ARG A 120 10.01 -9.20 14.32
N GLY A 121 9.68 -9.42 13.05
CA GLY A 121 9.43 -8.34 12.13
C GLY A 121 8.20 -7.53 12.52
N HIS A 122 8.20 -6.24 12.23
CA HIS A 122 7.05 -5.36 12.44
C HIS A 122 7.08 -4.20 11.45
N HIS A 123 5.99 -3.45 11.35
CA HIS A 123 5.97 -2.18 10.63
C HIS A 123 6.25 -1.04 11.58
N GLN A 124 7.21 -0.18 11.23
CA GLN A 124 7.44 1.07 11.91
C GLN A 124 6.78 2.21 11.12
N TRP A 125 5.94 2.97 11.80
CA TRP A 125 5.21 4.11 11.24
C TRP A 125 5.76 5.40 11.80
N LEU A 126 6.32 6.24 10.96
CA LEU A 126 6.72 7.60 11.28
C LEU A 126 5.53 8.54 10.96
N ILE A 127 4.93 9.14 11.98
CA ILE A 127 3.70 9.93 11.82
C ILE A 127 3.91 11.35 12.34
N GLU A 128 3.64 12.33 11.49
CA GLU A 128 3.53 13.73 11.87
C GLU A 128 2.06 14.06 12.14
N PHE A 129 1.75 14.46 13.38
CA PHE A 129 0.40 14.80 13.79
C PHE A 129 0.19 16.33 13.75
N GLU A 130 -0.95 16.77 13.21
CA GLU A 130 -1.48 18.11 13.45
C GLU A 130 -2.11 18.16 14.85
N LYS A 131 -2.79 17.08 15.26
CA LYS A 131 -3.33 16.89 16.60
C LYS A 131 -2.97 15.50 17.09
N THR A 132 -2.04 15.44 18.04
CA THR A 132 -1.55 14.18 18.63
C THR A 132 -2.67 13.52 19.44
N PRO A 133 -2.83 12.18 19.40
CA PRO A 133 -3.74 11.46 20.28
C PRO A 133 -3.28 11.56 21.73
N ALA A 134 -4.20 11.39 22.68
CA ALA A 134 -3.88 11.42 24.11
C ALA A 134 -2.97 10.25 24.52
N ASP A 135 -3.09 9.11 23.82
CA ASP A 135 -2.28 7.92 24.03
C ASP A 135 -1.88 7.31 22.67
N ILE A 136 -0.56 7.26 22.42
CA ILE A 136 0.02 6.74 21.19
C ILE A 136 -0.16 5.22 21.09
N ASP A 137 -0.10 4.50 22.20
CA ASP A 137 -0.28 3.06 22.23
C ASP A 137 -1.70 2.67 21.86
N THR A 138 -2.70 3.37 22.38
CA THR A 138 -4.11 3.19 21.99
C THR A 138 -4.31 3.49 20.49
N PHE A 139 -3.68 4.55 19.97
CA PHE A 139 -3.74 4.86 18.54
C PHE A 139 -3.13 3.73 17.70
N ALA A 140 -1.97 3.21 18.12
CA ALA A 140 -1.29 2.10 17.44
C ALA A 140 -2.14 0.82 17.44
N ASP A 141 -2.80 0.48 18.55
CA ASP A 141 -3.70 -0.68 18.63
C ASP A 141 -4.87 -0.54 17.65
N ILE A 142 -5.51 0.62 17.63
CA ILE A 142 -6.63 0.88 16.72
C ILE A 142 -6.18 0.84 15.26
N LEU A 143 -5.01 1.38 14.94
CA LEU A 143 -4.45 1.34 13.59
C LEU A 143 -4.14 -0.10 13.18
N ASP A 144 -3.49 -0.89 14.04
CA ASP A 144 -3.15 -2.29 13.78
C ASP A 144 -4.42 -3.14 13.53
N GLU A 145 -5.44 -2.99 14.37
CA GLU A 145 -6.75 -3.65 14.18
C GLU A 145 -7.41 -3.22 12.87
N ALA A 146 -7.41 -1.93 12.57
CA ALA A 146 -8.01 -1.41 11.34
C ALA A 146 -7.29 -1.92 10.09
N LEU A 147 -5.96 -2.08 10.12
CA LEU A 147 -5.21 -2.68 9.02
C LEU A 147 -5.54 -4.16 8.84
N GLN A 148 -5.71 -4.91 9.92
CA GLN A 148 -6.16 -6.31 9.85
C GLN A 148 -7.56 -6.43 9.22
N GLU A 149 -8.49 -5.54 9.53
CA GLU A 149 -9.83 -5.55 8.94
C GLU A 149 -9.86 -5.26 7.43
N VAL A 150 -8.93 -4.43 6.93
CA VAL A 150 -8.92 -4.01 5.52
C VAL A 150 -7.95 -4.79 4.64
N ASN A 151 -7.12 -5.65 5.24
CA ASN A 151 -6.09 -6.43 4.55
C ASN A 151 -5.95 -7.81 5.17
N SER A 152 -6.48 -8.84 4.50
CA SER A 152 -6.47 -10.23 4.96
C SER A 152 -5.07 -10.83 5.04
N ASP A 153 -4.14 -10.40 4.20
CA ASP A 153 -2.76 -10.89 4.24
C ASP A 153 -2.03 -10.33 5.45
N TYR A 154 -2.26 -9.05 5.78
CA TYR A 154 -1.77 -8.45 7.01
C TYR A 154 -2.37 -9.15 8.25
N GLU A 155 -3.69 -9.39 8.28
CA GLU A 155 -4.36 -10.15 9.35
C GLU A 155 -3.73 -11.53 9.55
N ALA A 156 -3.54 -12.28 8.46
CA ALA A 156 -2.91 -13.61 8.51
C ALA A 156 -1.49 -13.57 9.09
N LYS A 157 -0.69 -12.55 8.76
CA LYS A 157 0.67 -12.39 9.30
C LYS A 157 0.69 -11.96 10.77
N ARG A 158 -0.30 -11.17 11.19
CA ARG A 158 -0.49 -10.74 12.59
C ARG A 158 -1.04 -11.86 13.48
N TYR A 159 -1.68 -12.89 12.88
CA TYR A 159 -2.34 -13.97 13.62
C TYR A 159 -1.42 -14.58 14.67
N LYS A 160 -1.80 -14.47 15.95
CA LYS A 160 -1.05 -14.92 17.14
C LYS A 160 0.40 -14.39 17.21
N GLY A 161 0.75 -13.34 16.48
CA GLY A 161 2.10 -12.80 16.44
C GLY A 161 3.16 -13.82 15.95
N ILE A 162 2.80 -14.75 15.07
CA ILE A 162 3.72 -15.81 14.60
C ILE A 162 4.78 -15.24 13.66
N PHE A 163 4.39 -14.37 12.74
CA PHE A 163 5.26 -13.81 11.71
C PHE A 163 5.53 -12.32 11.88
N LEU A 164 4.52 -11.56 12.28
CA LEU A 164 4.57 -10.11 12.37
C LEU A 164 4.10 -9.64 13.75
N ASP A 165 4.92 -8.86 14.43
CA ASP A 165 4.53 -8.20 15.68
C ASP A 165 3.64 -6.97 15.40
N ARG A 166 3.00 -6.43 16.46
CA ARG A 166 2.23 -5.19 16.42
C ARG A 166 3.09 -4.06 15.82
N LEU A 167 2.47 -3.21 15.02
CA LEU A 167 3.14 -2.03 14.48
C LEU A 167 3.63 -1.08 15.59
N GLU A 168 4.73 -0.39 15.31
CA GLU A 168 5.31 0.64 16.17
C GLU A 168 5.07 2.03 15.57
N ILE A 169 4.73 3.01 16.41
CA ILE A 169 4.59 4.40 15.99
C ILE A 169 5.73 5.23 16.56
N VAL A 170 6.41 5.93 15.66
CA VAL A 170 7.37 6.99 15.96
C VAL A 170 6.73 8.33 15.63
N VAL A 171 6.56 9.18 16.63
CA VAL A 171 6.01 10.53 16.42
C VAL A 171 7.09 11.41 15.80
N ALA A 172 6.82 11.91 14.59
CA ALA A 172 7.69 12.84 13.91
C ALA A 172 7.60 14.24 14.55
N ARG A 173 8.73 14.96 14.58
CA ARG A 173 8.70 16.36 14.92
C ARG A 173 7.92 17.19 13.88
N PRO A 174 7.34 18.33 14.26
CA PRO A 174 6.68 19.21 13.28
C PRO A 174 7.61 19.57 12.11
N HIS A 175 7.05 19.62 10.91
CA HIS A 175 7.73 19.95 9.64
C HIS A 175 8.86 18.99 9.23
N LEU A 176 8.92 17.78 9.80
CA LEU A 176 9.98 16.81 9.42
C LEU A 176 9.94 16.46 7.93
N PHE A 177 8.75 16.19 7.40
CA PHE A 177 8.58 15.81 5.98
C PHE A 177 8.86 16.98 5.03
N ASP A 178 8.45 18.20 5.38
CA ASP A 178 8.73 19.40 4.58
C ASP A 178 10.24 19.71 4.53
N ASP A 179 10.92 19.61 5.67
CA ASP A 179 12.36 19.84 5.77
C ASP A 179 13.11 18.80 4.91
N TRP A 180 12.72 17.51 5.03
CA TRP A 180 13.32 16.46 4.25
C TRP A 180 13.12 16.65 2.72
N LEU A 181 11.94 17.08 2.29
CA LEU A 181 11.67 17.38 0.88
C LEU A 181 12.53 18.54 0.39
N ARG A 182 12.69 19.62 1.17
CA ARG A 182 13.56 20.76 0.85
C ARG A 182 15.02 20.35 0.71
N GLU A 183 15.53 19.52 1.62
CA GLU A 183 16.89 19.00 1.55
C GLU A 183 17.13 18.15 0.29
N LYS A 184 16.10 17.46 -0.21
CA LYS A 184 16.15 16.67 -1.45
C LYS A 184 15.89 17.48 -2.72
N GLY A 185 15.66 18.80 -2.61
CA GLY A 185 15.41 19.68 -3.75
C GLY A 185 14.05 19.45 -4.42
N LYS A 186 13.06 19.05 -3.67
CA LYS A 186 11.69 18.73 -4.12
C LYS A 186 10.69 19.72 -3.55
#